data_6c9c94b60ba7b20dda703d5ef5e69126
#
_entry.id   6c9c94b60ba7b20dda703d5ef5e69126
#
_cell.length_a   1.000
_cell.length_b   1.000
_cell.length_c   1.000
_cell.angle_alpha   90.00
_cell.angle_beta   90.00
_cell.angle_gamma   90.00
#
_symmetry.space_group_name_H-M   'P 1'
#
loop_
_entity.id
_entity.type
_entity.pdbx_description
1 polymer ?
#
loop_
_entity_poly.entity_id
_entity_poly.type
_entity_poly.pdbx_seq_one_letter_code
_entity_poly.pdbx_strand_id
1 'polypeptide(L)'
;MQVWELDRLRVAAHHPQILRSDEDANRVIALLLPQGEVLQEHQVHEHALVFVLRGELLVSAGASERTLSAPSLIHFAPGERHEVRAISECQLVLCLAPWPGPGHPSQPTTAV
;
A
#
# COMPACT_ATOMS: atom_id res chain seq x y z
N MET A 1 -19.14 -7.36 -12.03
CA MET A 1 -18.01 -8.01 -11.32
C MET A 1 -16.72 -7.56 -11.98
N GLN A 2 -15.74 -7.25 -11.17
CA GLN A 2 -14.38 -6.94 -11.65
C GLN A 2 -13.43 -8.00 -11.08
N VAL A 3 -12.48 -8.44 -11.89
CA VAL A 3 -11.52 -9.47 -11.48
C VAL A 3 -10.12 -9.07 -11.92
N TRP A 4 -9.19 -9.19 -11.01
CA TRP A 4 -7.77 -9.00 -11.32
C TRP A 4 -7.02 -10.27 -10.97
N GLU A 5 -6.31 -10.84 -11.93
CA GLU A 5 -5.41 -11.94 -11.65
C GLU A 5 -4.07 -11.32 -11.27
N LEU A 6 -3.83 -11.22 -9.99
CA LEU A 6 -2.74 -10.40 -9.46
C LEU A 6 -1.36 -10.90 -9.90
N ASP A 7 -1.21 -12.18 -10.15
CA ASP A 7 0.05 -12.73 -10.62
C ASP A 7 0.33 -12.40 -12.08
N ARG A 8 -0.67 -11.87 -12.80
CA ARG A 8 -0.52 -11.48 -14.20
C ARG A 8 -0.39 -9.97 -14.38
N LEU A 9 -0.49 -9.21 -13.29
CA LEU A 9 -0.35 -7.78 -13.39
C LEU A 9 1.08 -7.40 -13.76
N ARG A 10 1.20 -6.42 -14.64
CA ARG A 10 2.50 -5.84 -15.02
C ARG A 10 2.54 -4.42 -14.50
N VAL A 11 3.21 -4.23 -13.37
CA VAL A 11 3.34 -2.93 -12.75
C VAL A 11 4.78 -2.48 -12.86
N ALA A 12 5.00 -1.29 -13.39
CA ALA A 12 6.34 -0.75 -13.54
C ALA A 12 6.77 -0.06 -12.24
N ALA A 13 8.07 -0.07 -11.98
CA ALA A 13 8.62 0.66 -10.84
C ALA A 13 8.29 2.13 -10.97
N HIS A 14 7.94 2.76 -9.85
CA HIS A 14 7.62 4.20 -9.76
C HIS A 14 6.36 4.60 -10.54
N HIS A 15 5.57 3.63 -10.99
CA HIS A 15 4.30 3.88 -11.66
C HIS A 15 3.21 3.03 -11.03
N PRO A 16 2.76 3.38 -9.82
CA PRO A 16 1.68 2.64 -9.18
C PRO A 16 0.44 2.61 -10.05
N GLN A 17 -0.23 1.48 -10.06
CA GLN A 17 -1.43 1.31 -10.86
C GLN A 17 -2.64 1.29 -9.94
N ILE A 18 -3.55 2.24 -10.13
CA ILE A 18 -4.80 2.26 -9.39
C ILE A 18 -5.72 1.24 -10.02
N LEU A 19 -6.02 0.16 -9.32
CA LEU A 19 -6.92 -0.87 -9.80
C LEU A 19 -8.37 -0.47 -9.62
N ARG A 20 -8.67 0.18 -8.49
CA ARG A 20 -10.01 0.60 -8.16
C ARG A 20 -9.92 1.81 -7.23
N SER A 21 -10.85 2.75 -7.38
CA SER A 21 -10.95 3.87 -6.45
C SER A 21 -12.41 4.32 -6.40
N ASP A 22 -13.08 4.01 -5.30
CA ASP A 22 -14.48 4.35 -5.09
C ASP A 22 -14.60 5.18 -3.83
N GLU A 23 -15.17 6.36 -3.97
CA GLU A 23 -15.47 7.20 -2.82
C GLU A 23 -16.43 6.50 -1.89
N ASP A 24 -16.21 6.62 -0.57
CA ASP A 24 -16.98 5.96 0.48
C ASP A 24 -16.84 4.44 0.51
N ALA A 25 -15.88 3.91 -0.21
CA ALA A 25 -15.60 2.48 -0.21
C ALA A 25 -14.12 2.22 0.00
N ASN A 26 -13.37 2.03 -1.08
CA ASN A 26 -11.96 1.71 -0.97
C ASN A 26 -11.17 2.23 -2.17
N ARG A 27 -9.87 2.24 -1.97
CA ARG A 27 -8.91 2.45 -3.05
C ARG A 27 -7.92 1.30 -3.04
N VAL A 28 -7.71 0.68 -4.20
CA VAL A 28 -6.80 -0.46 -4.33
C VAL A 28 -5.72 -0.10 -5.33
N ILE A 29 -4.47 -0.23 -4.91
CA ILE A 29 -3.32 0.20 -5.68
C ILE A 29 -2.34 -0.94 -5.77
N ALA A 30 -1.89 -1.27 -6.99
CA ALA A 30 -0.80 -2.21 -7.19
C ALA A 30 0.49 -1.44 -7.43
N LEU A 31 1.58 -1.89 -6.81
CA LEU A 31 2.87 -1.24 -7.03
C LEU A 31 4.01 -2.24 -7.00
N LEU A 32 5.09 -1.86 -7.68
CA LEU A 32 6.34 -2.59 -7.68
C LEU A 32 7.36 -1.77 -6.90
N LEU A 33 7.94 -2.38 -5.88
CA LEU A 33 8.98 -1.74 -5.08
C LEU A 33 10.30 -2.42 -5.41
N PRO A 34 11.20 -1.75 -6.13
CA PRO A 34 12.49 -2.35 -6.48
C PRO A 34 13.34 -2.66 -5.27
N GLN A 35 14.25 -3.62 -5.42
CA GLN A 35 15.17 -4.00 -4.36
C GLN A 35 15.90 -2.76 -3.80
N GLY A 36 15.93 -2.65 -2.49
CA GLY A 36 16.61 -1.57 -1.79
C GLY A 36 15.83 -0.29 -1.66
N GLU A 37 14.71 -0.15 -2.36
CA GLU A 37 13.91 1.06 -2.27
C GLU A 37 12.97 1.01 -1.07
N VAL A 38 12.54 2.19 -0.68
CA VAL A 38 11.76 2.38 0.54
C VAL A 38 10.51 3.17 0.21
N LEU A 39 9.37 2.68 0.71
CA LEU A 39 8.22 3.53 0.87
C LEU A 39 8.45 4.29 2.17
N GLN A 40 8.62 5.59 2.04
CA GLN A 40 9.04 6.44 3.16
C GLN A 40 8.08 6.36 4.34
N GLU A 41 8.60 6.63 5.53
CA GLU A 41 7.76 6.70 6.70
C GLU A 41 6.66 7.72 6.46
N HIS A 42 5.42 7.28 6.55
CA HIS A 42 4.27 8.13 6.33
C HIS A 42 3.08 7.60 7.12
N GLN A 43 2.04 8.39 7.15
CA GLN A 43 0.76 8.00 7.75
C GLN A 43 -0.32 8.14 6.70
N VAL A 44 -1.35 7.31 6.83
CA VAL A 44 -2.53 7.43 5.99
C VAL A 44 -3.74 7.64 6.88
N HIS A 45 -4.79 8.21 6.31
CA HIS A 45 -6.01 8.50 7.06
C HIS A 45 -6.97 7.33 7.05
N GLU A 46 -6.64 6.27 6.31
CA GLU A 46 -7.43 5.06 6.15
C GLU A 46 -6.77 3.90 6.87
N HIS A 47 -7.51 2.82 7.06
CA HIS A 47 -6.88 1.55 7.34
C HIS A 47 -6.16 1.12 6.06
N ALA A 48 -4.93 0.67 6.18
CA ALA A 48 -4.16 0.19 5.05
C ALA A 48 -3.90 -1.30 5.21
N LEU A 49 -4.37 -2.08 4.23
CA LEU A 49 -4.00 -3.48 4.12
C LEU A 49 -2.98 -3.60 3.01
N VAL A 50 -1.84 -4.21 3.32
CA VAL A 50 -0.77 -4.38 2.34
C VAL A 50 -0.58 -5.86 2.11
N PHE A 51 -0.88 -6.29 0.88
CA PHE A 51 -0.68 -7.68 0.46
C PHE A 51 0.67 -7.76 -0.21
N VAL A 52 1.58 -8.55 0.36
CA VAL A 52 2.89 -8.79 -0.23
C VAL A 52 2.76 -10.02 -1.11
N LEU A 53 2.76 -9.82 -2.42
CA LEU A 53 2.54 -10.89 -3.38
C LEU A 53 3.83 -11.59 -3.79
N ARG A 54 4.93 -10.84 -3.86
CA ARG A 54 6.25 -11.35 -4.21
C ARG A 54 7.30 -10.58 -3.46
N GLY A 55 8.41 -11.24 -3.18
CA GLY A 55 9.59 -10.63 -2.61
C GLY A 55 9.65 -10.70 -1.10
N GLU A 56 10.66 -10.06 -0.57
CA GLU A 56 10.94 -10.00 0.86
C GLU A 56 11.14 -8.55 1.24
N LEU A 57 10.59 -8.16 2.38
CA LEU A 57 10.66 -6.76 2.82
C LEU A 57 10.86 -6.66 4.32
N LEU A 58 11.33 -5.49 4.73
CA LEU A 58 11.43 -5.09 6.12
C LEU A 58 10.37 -4.03 6.37
N VAL A 59 9.50 -4.28 7.34
CA VAL A 59 8.46 -3.33 7.72
C VAL A 59 8.74 -2.83 9.12
N SER A 60 8.59 -1.51 9.32
CA SER A 60 8.76 -0.87 10.61
C SER A 60 7.53 -0.04 10.93
N ALA A 61 7.08 -0.10 12.17
CA ALA A 61 5.99 0.73 12.67
C ALA A 61 6.26 0.99 14.15
N GLY A 62 6.51 2.25 14.49
CA GLY A 62 6.94 2.60 15.83
C GLY A 62 8.23 1.91 16.20
N ALA A 63 8.23 1.20 17.34
CA ALA A 63 9.39 0.45 17.81
C ALA A 63 9.42 -0.97 17.25
N SER A 64 8.41 -1.38 16.51
CA SER A 64 8.32 -2.74 15.97
C SER A 64 8.94 -2.80 14.59
N GLU A 65 9.67 -3.90 14.34
CA GLU A 65 10.29 -4.13 13.06
C GLU A 65 10.24 -5.61 12.73
N ARG A 66 9.86 -5.95 11.51
CA ARG A 66 9.76 -7.34 11.08
C ARG A 66 10.21 -7.51 9.64
N THR A 67 10.89 -8.63 9.38
CA THR A 67 11.18 -9.07 8.02
C THR A 67 10.08 -10.05 7.60
N LEU A 68 9.51 -9.82 6.43
CA LEU A 68 8.41 -10.64 5.91
C LEU A 68 8.74 -11.11 4.51
N SER A 69 8.33 -12.34 4.21
CA SER A 69 8.42 -12.90 2.87
C SER A 69 7.01 -13.11 2.33
N ALA A 70 6.85 -12.96 1.03
CA ALA A 70 5.58 -13.23 0.37
C ALA A 70 5.22 -14.72 0.44
N PRO A 71 3.92 -15.05 0.53
CA PRO A 71 2.81 -14.11 0.64
C PRO A 71 2.62 -13.67 2.09
N SER A 72 2.31 -12.40 2.28
CA SER A 72 2.09 -11.84 3.61
C SER A 72 1.03 -10.75 3.55
N LEU A 73 0.42 -10.47 4.69
CA LEU A 73 -0.58 -9.41 4.83
C LEU A 73 -0.19 -8.55 6.01
N ILE A 74 -0.18 -7.23 5.79
CA ILE A 74 0.12 -6.26 6.83
C ILE A 74 -1.07 -5.33 6.97
N HIS A 75 -1.40 -4.94 8.19
CA HIS A 75 -2.40 -3.92 8.47
C HIS A 75 -1.75 -2.76 9.21
N PHE A 76 -2.00 -1.55 8.72
CA PHE A 76 -1.66 -0.32 9.44
C PHE A 76 -2.93 0.41 9.81
N ALA A 77 -3.03 0.83 11.06
CA ALA A 77 -4.18 1.61 11.53
C ALA A 77 -4.10 3.04 10.99
N PRO A 78 -5.24 3.74 10.90
CA PRO A 78 -5.21 5.16 10.52
C PRO A 78 -4.26 5.95 11.40
N GLY A 79 -3.40 6.76 10.78
CA GLY A 79 -2.45 7.59 11.50
C GLY A 79 -1.20 6.87 12.00
N GLU A 80 -1.10 5.58 11.81
CA GLU A 80 0.08 4.84 12.24
C GLU A 80 1.24 5.10 11.29
N ARG A 81 2.34 5.61 11.82
CA ARG A 81 3.53 5.88 11.00
C ARG A 81 4.24 4.57 10.69
N HIS A 82 4.61 4.40 9.44
CA HIS A 82 5.24 3.16 9.01
C HIS A 82 6.19 3.38 7.84
N GLU A 83 7.08 2.42 7.66
CA GLU A 83 8.02 2.40 6.54
C GLU A 83 8.16 0.97 6.04
N VAL A 84 8.28 0.81 4.73
CA VAL A 84 8.50 -0.50 4.11
C VAL A 84 9.73 -0.41 3.22
N ARG A 85 10.68 -1.30 3.44
CA ARG A 85 11.91 -1.38 2.64
C ARG A 85 11.98 -2.72 1.93
N ALA A 86 12.18 -2.70 0.62
CA ALA A 86 12.28 -3.92 -0.16
C ALA A 86 13.67 -4.54 0.02
N ILE A 87 13.74 -5.76 0.54
CA ILE A 87 14.98 -6.52 0.63
C ILE A 87 15.27 -7.13 -0.74
N SER A 88 14.24 -7.62 -1.41
CA SER A 88 14.30 -7.99 -2.81
C SER A 88 13.18 -7.24 -3.52
N GLU A 89 13.12 -7.32 -4.83
CA GLU A 89 12.02 -6.68 -5.56
C GLU A 89 10.70 -7.23 -5.06
N CYS A 90 9.78 -6.32 -4.69
CA CYS A 90 8.49 -6.69 -4.13
C CYS A 90 7.34 -6.24 -5.02
N GLN A 91 6.34 -7.09 -5.13
CA GLN A 91 5.07 -6.71 -5.72
C GLN A 91 4.04 -6.64 -4.62
N LEU A 92 3.38 -5.48 -4.50
CA LEU A 92 2.46 -5.19 -3.41
C LEU A 92 1.11 -4.76 -3.96
N VAL A 93 0.06 -5.08 -3.21
CA VAL A 93 -1.27 -4.49 -3.45
C VAL A 93 -1.73 -3.87 -2.15
N LEU A 94 -2.08 -2.60 -2.20
CA LEU A 94 -2.58 -1.85 -1.05
C LEU A 94 -4.08 -1.65 -1.19
N CYS A 95 -4.79 -1.84 -0.08
CA CYS A 95 -6.19 -1.50 0.00
C CYS A 95 -6.38 -0.48 1.11
N LEU A 96 -6.88 0.69 0.75
CA LEU A 96 -7.16 1.79 1.68
C LEU A 96 -8.67 1.90 1.87
N ALA A 97 -9.13 1.83 3.11
CA ALA A 97 -10.56 1.88 3.40
C ALA A 97 -10.81 2.48 4.79
N PRO A 98 -11.88 3.28 4.98
CA PRO A 98 -12.72 3.85 3.92
C PRO A 98 -11.93 4.86 3.11
N TRP A 99 -12.28 5.04 1.85
CA TRP A 99 -11.56 5.96 0.97
C TRP A 99 -12.47 7.12 0.53
N PRO A 100 -12.05 8.38 0.64
CA PRO A 100 -10.91 8.78 1.47
C PRO A 100 -11.30 8.75 2.93
N GLY A 101 -10.32 8.49 3.80
CA GLY A 101 -10.56 8.48 5.23
C GLY A 101 -10.78 9.87 5.79
N PRO A 102 -11.33 9.98 6.99
CA PRO A 102 -11.57 11.27 7.62
C PRO A 102 -10.29 12.09 7.72
N GLY A 103 -10.36 13.32 7.25
CA GLY A 103 -9.21 14.22 7.28
C GLY A 103 -8.26 14.08 6.12
N HIS A 104 -8.53 13.20 5.18
CA HIS A 104 -7.65 12.99 4.04
C HIS A 104 -7.57 14.28 3.21
N PRO A 105 -6.36 14.79 2.93
CA PRO A 105 -6.22 16.09 2.28
C PRO A 105 -6.68 16.12 0.82
N SER A 106 -6.86 14.97 0.19
CA SER A 106 -7.31 14.93 -1.19
C SER A 106 -8.81 14.98 -1.33
N GLN A 107 -9.54 15.23 -0.25
CA GLN A 107 -10.97 15.34 -0.36
C GLN A 107 -11.35 16.55 -1.21
N PRO A 108 -12.46 16.48 -1.90
CA PRO A 108 -12.81 17.50 -2.89
C PRO A 108 -12.88 18.91 -2.34
N THR A 109 -13.11 19.01 -1.08
CA THR A 109 -13.14 20.29 -0.51
C THR A 109 -11.87 21.01 -0.64
N THR A 110 -10.85 20.29 -0.89
CA THR A 110 -9.63 20.94 -1.02
C THR A 110 -9.48 21.44 -2.35
N ALA A 111 -10.35 21.08 -3.02
CA ALA A 111 -10.22 21.51 -4.23
C ALA A 111 -10.06 22.83 -4.18
N VAL A 112 -10.14 22.76 -3.80
CA VAL A 112 -10.02 23.84 -4.04
C VAL A 112 -9.23 24.20 -4.05
#